data_db85e89b7d6d991abbcecd9c5d9f6ccd
#
_entry.id   db85e89b7d6d991abbcecd9c5d9f6ccd
#
_cell.length_a   1.000
_cell.length_b   1.000
_cell.length_c   1.000
_cell.angle_alpha   90.00
_cell.angle_beta   90.00
_cell.angle_gamma   90.00
#
_symmetry.space_group_name_H-M   'P 1'
#
loop_
_entity.id
_entity.type
_entity.pdbx_description
1 polymer ?
#
loop_
_entity_poly.entity_id
_entity_poly.type
_entity_poly.pdbx_seq_one_letter_code
_entity_poly.pdbx_strand_id
1 'polypeptide(L)'
;VLKTDPRDVCGVKIFMGSSTGNMLVDNAHTLEKLFSSCEMLIATHCEDEATVRARTELFKERYPENSPAYIHPLVRNEEACYLSSSMAVDLAKKNNTRLHILHISTEEELALFETGKAVKDKKITAEVCVHHLWFDDSQYAKKGSHIKWNPAVKTSADREALWKALLDDRLDVIATDHAPHTLDEKANAYLNAPSGGPLVQHALPAMMERVHDGTFTIEKMVEKMCHNPAILFRMEERGFLREGYHADLVLVEPNQPWNVNKQNILYKCGWSPFEGTLFKSKVTHTFVGGHLAYKEGKLDDSVLGTRLVFDRD
;
A
#
# COMPACT_ATOMS: atom_id res chain seq x y z
N VAL A 1 -15.08 14.08 11.79
CA VAL A 1 -13.82 14.08 11.05
C VAL A 1 -13.22 15.48 11.03
N LEU A 2 -13.85 16.51 10.45
CA LEU A 2 -13.31 17.87 10.32
C LEU A 2 -13.01 18.61 11.64
N LYS A 3 -13.42 18.06 12.79
CA LYS A 3 -13.14 18.60 14.14
C LYS A 3 -12.04 17.83 14.87
N THR A 4 -11.44 16.83 14.25
CA THR A 4 -10.31 16.08 14.83
C THR A 4 -9.09 16.97 14.89
N ASP A 5 -8.35 16.94 16.01
CA ASP A 5 -7.10 17.66 16.12
C ASP A 5 -6.09 17.11 15.07
N PRO A 6 -5.62 17.96 14.15
CA PRO A 6 -4.73 17.50 13.07
C PRO A 6 -3.36 17.02 13.58
N ARG A 7 -2.95 17.38 14.80
CA ARG A 7 -1.72 16.87 15.43
C ARG A 7 -1.83 15.42 15.88
N ASP A 8 -3.07 14.91 16.02
CA ASP A 8 -3.37 13.57 16.51
C ASP A 8 -3.50 12.54 15.41
N VAL A 9 -3.64 12.97 14.15
CA VAL A 9 -3.89 12.09 12.99
C VAL A 9 -3.10 12.51 11.77
N CYS A 10 -2.68 11.53 10.97
CA CYS A 10 -1.90 11.79 9.75
C CYS A 10 -2.72 12.43 8.61
N GLY A 11 -4.05 12.26 8.62
CA GLY A 11 -4.95 12.75 7.59
C GLY A 11 -6.32 12.10 7.67
N VAL A 12 -7.13 12.32 6.64
CA VAL A 12 -8.49 11.77 6.50
C VAL A 12 -8.50 10.74 5.39
N LYS A 13 -8.85 9.47 5.70
CA LYS A 13 -9.04 8.44 4.68
C LYS A 13 -10.47 8.44 4.16
N ILE A 14 -10.63 8.43 2.83
CA ILE A 14 -11.91 8.31 2.14
C ILE A 14 -11.90 7.04 1.26
N PHE A 15 -12.93 6.22 1.40
CA PHE A 15 -13.19 5.10 0.50
C PHE A 15 -14.12 5.59 -0.62
N MET A 16 -13.57 5.85 -1.81
CA MET A 16 -14.32 6.22 -3.00
C MET A 16 -14.82 5.00 -3.79
N GLY A 17 -14.58 3.80 -3.28
CA GLY A 17 -15.02 2.50 -3.76
C GLY A 17 -14.61 1.40 -2.78
N SER A 18 -15.17 0.19 -2.96
CA SER A 18 -14.70 -1.04 -2.30
C SER A 18 -14.58 -0.98 -0.78
N SER A 19 -15.45 -0.26 -0.12
CA SER A 19 -15.47 -0.22 1.35
C SER A 19 -16.04 -1.52 1.93
N THR A 20 -15.44 -1.99 3.01
CA THR A 20 -16.06 -2.98 3.89
C THR A 20 -17.05 -2.29 4.82
N GLY A 21 -18.29 -2.77 4.86
CA GLY A 21 -19.35 -2.17 5.68
C GLY A 21 -19.95 -0.92 5.02
N ASN A 22 -20.21 0.13 5.81
CA ASN A 22 -20.92 1.34 5.41
C ASN A 22 -20.01 2.59 5.30
N MET A 23 -18.72 2.42 5.04
CA MET A 23 -17.75 3.52 4.97
C MET A 23 -17.57 4.11 3.56
N LEU A 24 -18.30 3.59 2.56
CA LEU A 24 -18.26 4.08 1.19
C LEU A 24 -18.74 5.53 1.09
N VAL A 25 -17.97 6.37 0.42
CA VAL A 25 -18.30 7.75 0.11
C VAL A 25 -18.16 7.95 -1.40
N ASP A 26 -19.24 7.69 -2.14
CA ASP A 26 -19.31 7.80 -3.61
C ASP A 26 -20.24 8.94 -4.08
N ASN A 27 -20.90 9.61 -3.14
CA ASN A 27 -21.77 10.74 -3.46
C ASN A 27 -20.95 11.99 -3.80
N ALA A 28 -21.08 12.50 -5.03
CA ALA A 28 -20.33 13.64 -5.56
C ALA A 28 -20.44 14.90 -4.69
N HIS A 29 -21.63 15.23 -4.15
CA HIS A 29 -21.82 16.39 -3.29
C HIS A 29 -21.07 16.25 -1.95
N THR A 30 -21.08 15.05 -1.38
CA THR A 30 -20.35 14.74 -0.14
C THR A 30 -18.84 14.83 -0.37
N LEU A 31 -18.33 14.29 -1.48
CA LEU A 31 -16.92 14.37 -1.85
C LEU A 31 -16.50 15.83 -2.06
N GLU A 32 -17.27 16.61 -2.83
CA GLU A 32 -16.98 18.04 -3.05
C GLU A 32 -16.88 18.79 -1.71
N LYS A 33 -17.82 18.52 -0.78
CA LYS A 33 -17.80 19.16 0.54
C LYS A 33 -16.59 18.74 1.37
N LEU A 34 -16.19 17.47 1.33
CA LEU A 34 -15.01 16.99 2.05
C LEU A 34 -13.74 17.63 1.49
N PHE A 35 -13.57 17.61 0.17
CA PHE A 35 -12.39 18.19 -0.48
C PHE A 35 -12.29 19.70 -0.29
N SER A 36 -13.40 20.42 -0.33
CA SER A 36 -13.41 21.89 -0.13
C SER A 36 -13.23 22.33 1.33
N SER A 37 -13.49 21.45 2.31
CA SER A 37 -13.49 21.83 3.73
C SER A 37 -12.39 21.18 4.56
N CYS A 38 -11.67 20.19 4.04
CA CYS A 38 -10.64 19.48 4.76
C CYS A 38 -9.28 20.15 4.56
N GLU A 39 -8.70 20.68 5.63
CA GLU A 39 -7.36 21.29 5.63
C GLU A 39 -6.24 20.24 5.75
N MET A 40 -6.56 19.04 6.23
CA MET A 40 -5.63 17.92 6.36
C MET A 40 -5.40 17.23 5.01
N LEU A 41 -4.37 16.39 4.96
CA LEU A 41 -4.17 15.47 3.85
C LEU A 41 -5.39 14.55 3.72
N ILE A 42 -5.96 14.45 2.52
CA ILE A 42 -6.95 13.44 2.18
C ILE A 42 -6.25 12.26 1.50
N ALA A 43 -6.42 11.06 2.03
CA ALA A 43 -5.95 9.82 1.42
C ALA A 43 -7.15 9.03 0.88
N THR A 44 -7.09 8.61 -0.40
CA THR A 44 -8.24 7.97 -1.06
C THR A 44 -7.92 6.57 -1.56
N HIS A 45 -8.82 5.62 -1.26
CA HIS A 45 -8.95 4.39 -2.02
C HIS A 45 -9.83 4.67 -3.24
N CYS A 46 -9.32 4.42 -4.44
CA CYS A 46 -9.95 4.80 -5.70
C CYS A 46 -10.25 3.57 -6.57
N GLU A 47 -11.52 3.19 -6.60
CA GLU A 47 -12.11 2.24 -7.56
C GLU A 47 -13.55 2.66 -7.81
N ASP A 48 -13.97 2.79 -9.07
CA ASP A 48 -15.36 3.15 -9.40
C ASP A 48 -16.32 2.01 -9.06
N GLU A 49 -17.15 2.22 -8.06
CA GLU A 49 -18.06 1.20 -7.52
C GLU A 49 -19.08 0.71 -8.57
N ALA A 50 -19.56 1.60 -9.44
CA ALA A 50 -20.50 1.23 -10.49
C ALA A 50 -19.88 0.25 -11.49
N THR A 51 -18.67 0.54 -11.94
CA THR A 51 -17.89 -0.33 -12.83
C THR A 51 -17.59 -1.67 -12.17
N VAL A 52 -17.08 -1.67 -10.94
CA VAL A 52 -16.77 -2.92 -10.19
C VAL A 52 -18.02 -3.77 -10.01
N ARG A 53 -19.16 -3.17 -9.67
CA ARG A 53 -20.43 -3.89 -9.47
C ARG A 53 -20.93 -4.50 -10.78
N ALA A 54 -20.98 -3.74 -11.88
CA ALA A 54 -21.41 -4.22 -13.17
C ALA A 54 -20.53 -5.40 -13.65
N ARG A 55 -19.22 -5.28 -13.50
CA ARG A 55 -18.27 -6.35 -13.86
C ARG A 55 -18.39 -7.57 -12.95
N THR A 56 -18.65 -7.37 -11.66
CA THR A 56 -18.90 -8.47 -10.72
C THR A 56 -20.11 -9.31 -11.17
N GLU A 57 -21.22 -8.66 -11.52
CA GLU A 57 -22.41 -9.40 -11.98
C GLU A 57 -22.15 -10.12 -13.32
N LEU A 58 -21.46 -9.46 -14.27
CA LEU A 58 -21.07 -10.11 -15.53
C LEU A 58 -20.24 -11.38 -15.31
N PHE A 59 -19.28 -11.35 -14.39
CA PHE A 59 -18.44 -12.52 -14.12
C PHE A 59 -19.14 -13.59 -13.27
N LYS A 60 -20.11 -13.23 -12.42
CA LYS A 60 -20.99 -14.18 -11.76
C LYS A 60 -21.84 -14.97 -12.77
N GLU A 61 -22.42 -14.29 -13.75
CA GLU A 61 -23.18 -14.96 -14.83
C GLU A 61 -22.29 -15.91 -15.65
N ARG A 62 -21.06 -15.50 -15.93
CA ARG A 62 -20.09 -16.30 -16.69
C ARG A 62 -19.56 -17.51 -15.93
N TYR A 63 -19.46 -17.43 -14.60
CA TYR A 63 -18.95 -18.47 -13.70
C TYR A 63 -19.89 -18.71 -12.53
N PRO A 64 -21.09 -19.27 -12.77
CA PRO A 64 -22.15 -19.32 -11.76
C PRO A 64 -21.85 -20.23 -10.57
N GLU A 65 -21.07 -21.31 -10.76
CA GLU A 65 -20.78 -22.25 -9.69
C GLU A 65 -19.53 -21.90 -8.90
N ASN A 66 -18.47 -21.44 -9.57
CA ASN A 66 -17.20 -21.12 -8.92
C ASN A 66 -16.38 -20.16 -9.78
N SER A 67 -16.42 -18.90 -9.42
CA SER A 67 -15.59 -17.86 -10.06
C SER A 67 -14.11 -18.07 -9.71
N PRO A 68 -13.21 -18.20 -10.69
CA PRO A 68 -11.78 -18.41 -10.42
C PRO A 68 -11.10 -17.10 -10.00
N ALA A 69 -10.05 -17.20 -9.17
CA ALA A 69 -9.35 -16.02 -8.65
C ALA A 69 -8.71 -15.13 -9.73
N TYR A 70 -8.36 -15.69 -10.89
CA TYR A 70 -7.74 -14.92 -11.99
C TYR A 70 -8.68 -13.89 -12.64
N ILE A 71 -9.99 -13.94 -12.37
CA ILE A 71 -10.92 -12.89 -12.82
C ILE A 71 -10.80 -11.60 -12.00
N HIS A 72 -10.09 -11.62 -10.89
CA HIS A 72 -10.02 -10.48 -9.98
C HIS A 72 -9.58 -9.18 -10.67
N PRO A 73 -8.49 -9.14 -11.46
CA PRO A 73 -8.11 -7.95 -12.22
C PRO A 73 -9.09 -7.62 -13.36
N LEU A 74 -9.90 -8.57 -13.80
CA LEU A 74 -10.94 -8.31 -14.80
C LEU A 74 -12.19 -7.68 -14.18
N VAL A 75 -12.52 -8.02 -12.95
CA VAL A 75 -13.60 -7.39 -12.17
C VAL A 75 -13.18 -5.99 -11.72
N ARG A 76 -11.99 -5.86 -11.16
CA ARG A 76 -11.38 -4.62 -10.67
C ARG A 76 -10.32 -4.15 -11.66
N ASN A 77 -10.81 -3.73 -12.82
CA ASN A 77 -9.99 -3.42 -13.98
C ASN A 77 -9.39 -1.99 -13.92
N GLU A 78 -8.60 -1.67 -14.93
CA GLU A 78 -7.89 -0.42 -15.09
C GLU A 78 -8.89 0.76 -15.16
N GLU A 79 -9.99 0.60 -15.88
CA GLU A 79 -11.05 1.60 -16.01
C GLU A 79 -11.63 2.01 -14.66
N ALA A 80 -11.95 1.02 -13.79
CA ALA A 80 -12.48 1.30 -12.46
C ALA A 80 -11.50 2.11 -11.60
N CYS A 81 -10.19 1.82 -11.69
CA CYS A 81 -9.15 2.56 -10.99
C CYS A 81 -9.03 3.99 -11.54
N TYR A 82 -8.89 4.14 -12.86
CA TYR A 82 -8.67 5.44 -13.50
C TYR A 82 -9.84 6.40 -13.33
N LEU A 83 -11.10 5.93 -13.48
CA LEU A 83 -12.28 6.78 -13.30
C LEU A 83 -12.34 7.39 -11.90
N SER A 84 -12.06 6.60 -10.89
CA SER A 84 -12.10 7.08 -9.50
C SER A 84 -10.89 7.94 -9.14
N SER A 85 -9.67 7.54 -9.56
CA SER A 85 -8.44 8.30 -9.30
C SER A 85 -8.45 9.66 -10.02
N SER A 86 -8.89 9.72 -11.27
CA SER A 86 -9.01 10.98 -12.02
C SER A 86 -10.00 11.93 -11.38
N MET A 87 -11.16 11.44 -10.94
CA MET A 87 -12.14 12.23 -10.20
C MET A 87 -11.56 12.80 -8.90
N ALA A 88 -10.83 12.01 -8.12
CA ALA A 88 -10.18 12.48 -6.90
C ALA A 88 -9.14 13.57 -7.18
N VAL A 89 -8.33 13.40 -8.23
CA VAL A 89 -7.32 14.36 -8.66
C VAL A 89 -7.98 15.68 -9.12
N ASP A 90 -9.07 15.62 -9.88
CA ASP A 90 -9.82 16.79 -10.33
C ASP A 90 -10.44 17.55 -9.15
N LEU A 91 -11.04 16.86 -8.19
CA LEU A 91 -11.53 17.46 -6.96
C LEU A 91 -10.41 18.15 -6.16
N ALA A 92 -9.25 17.51 -6.05
CA ALA A 92 -8.11 18.08 -5.33
C ALA A 92 -7.56 19.34 -6.04
N LYS A 93 -7.44 19.31 -7.36
CA LYS A 93 -7.02 20.48 -8.17
C LYS A 93 -8.00 21.63 -8.03
N LYS A 94 -9.30 21.36 -8.15
CA LYS A 94 -10.38 22.34 -8.05
C LYS A 94 -10.38 23.04 -6.68
N ASN A 95 -10.20 22.29 -5.60
CA ASN A 95 -10.31 22.78 -4.23
C ASN A 95 -8.94 23.11 -3.61
N ASN A 96 -7.85 22.96 -4.36
CA ASN A 96 -6.48 23.14 -3.86
C ASN A 96 -6.12 22.27 -2.65
N THR A 97 -6.69 21.07 -2.57
CA THR A 97 -6.61 20.13 -1.45
C THR A 97 -5.32 19.32 -1.53
N ARG A 98 -4.71 18.99 -0.39
CA ARG A 98 -3.64 18.00 -0.33
C ARG A 98 -4.24 16.60 -0.47
N LEU A 99 -3.84 15.88 -1.52
CA LEU A 99 -4.35 14.55 -1.84
C LEU A 99 -3.22 13.51 -1.88
N HIS A 100 -3.49 12.32 -1.36
CA HIS A 100 -2.66 11.15 -1.53
C HIS A 100 -3.51 9.99 -2.07
N ILE A 101 -3.20 9.53 -3.28
CA ILE A 101 -3.88 8.35 -3.84
C ILE A 101 -3.16 7.09 -3.35
N LEU A 102 -3.90 6.24 -2.64
CA LEU A 102 -3.40 5.00 -2.08
C LEU A 102 -3.23 3.92 -3.16
N HIS A 103 -2.23 3.05 -3.00
CA HIS A 103 -2.04 1.77 -3.71
C HIS A 103 -2.35 1.80 -5.21
N ILE A 104 -1.72 2.70 -5.99
CA ILE A 104 -1.79 2.73 -7.46
C ILE A 104 -1.42 1.36 -8.01
N SER A 105 -2.20 0.88 -8.98
CA SER A 105 -2.07 -0.47 -9.51
C SER A 105 -2.06 -0.58 -11.04
N THR A 106 -2.25 0.52 -11.76
CA THR A 106 -2.38 0.54 -13.23
C THR A 106 -1.44 1.55 -13.91
N GLU A 107 -1.03 1.27 -15.14
CA GLU A 107 -0.26 2.20 -15.97
C GLU A 107 -1.04 3.47 -16.29
N GLU A 108 -2.35 3.35 -16.56
CA GLU A 108 -3.22 4.47 -16.96
C GLU A 108 -3.28 5.58 -15.88
N GLU A 109 -3.32 5.20 -14.61
CA GLU A 109 -3.36 6.14 -13.49
C GLU A 109 -2.10 7.02 -13.41
N LEU A 110 -0.96 6.56 -13.93
CA LEU A 110 0.33 7.24 -13.80
C LEU A 110 0.39 8.60 -14.52
N ALA A 111 -0.48 8.81 -15.52
CA ALA A 111 -0.61 10.10 -16.21
C ALA A 111 -1.17 11.22 -15.31
N LEU A 112 -1.75 10.89 -14.17
CA LEU A 112 -2.33 11.83 -13.22
C LEU A 112 -1.27 12.53 -12.35
N PHE A 113 -0.04 12.00 -12.28
CA PHE A 113 0.99 12.41 -11.33
C PHE A 113 2.18 13.09 -12.00
N GLU A 114 2.76 14.07 -11.30
CA GLU A 114 3.89 14.86 -11.76
C GLU A 114 5.22 14.09 -11.58
N THR A 115 6.11 14.18 -12.57
CA THR A 115 7.46 13.62 -12.54
C THR A 115 8.49 14.59 -11.94
N GLY A 116 9.57 14.07 -11.37
CA GLY A 116 10.77 14.83 -11.01
C GLY A 116 10.59 15.88 -9.93
N LYS A 117 9.45 15.90 -9.23
CA LYS A 117 9.22 16.76 -8.07
C LYS A 117 9.44 16.01 -6.78
N ALA A 118 10.10 16.66 -5.82
CA ALA A 118 10.18 16.14 -4.46
C ALA A 118 8.80 16.11 -3.78
N VAL A 119 8.56 15.10 -2.95
CA VAL A 119 7.24 14.89 -2.28
C VAL A 119 6.78 16.12 -1.51
N LYS A 120 7.69 16.88 -0.90
CA LYS A 120 7.39 18.11 -0.14
C LYS A 120 6.79 19.23 -1.02
N ASP A 121 7.08 19.22 -2.32
CA ASP A 121 6.68 20.26 -3.28
C ASP A 121 5.40 19.87 -4.05
N LYS A 122 4.85 18.67 -3.77
CA LYS A 122 3.62 18.17 -4.37
C LYS A 122 2.41 18.40 -3.48
N LYS A 123 1.29 18.76 -4.07
CA LYS A 123 -0.03 18.74 -3.42
C LYS A 123 -0.76 17.42 -3.65
N ILE A 124 -0.52 16.79 -4.80
CA ILE A 124 -1.08 15.49 -5.17
C ILE A 124 0.07 14.50 -5.22
N THR A 125 -0.01 13.48 -4.40
CA THR A 125 0.98 12.42 -4.23
C THR A 125 0.33 11.05 -4.40
N ALA A 126 1.13 10.02 -4.64
CA ALA A 126 0.63 8.67 -4.80
C ALA A 126 1.58 7.63 -4.19
N GLU A 127 1.02 6.50 -3.79
CA GLU A 127 1.79 5.36 -3.33
C GLU A 127 1.56 4.11 -4.19
N VAL A 128 2.53 3.21 -4.16
CA VAL A 128 2.41 1.86 -4.70
C VAL A 128 2.70 0.84 -3.61
N CYS A 129 1.95 -0.24 -3.57
CA CYS A 129 2.19 -1.28 -2.58
C CYS A 129 3.18 -2.34 -3.10
N VAL A 130 3.92 -2.93 -2.16
CA VAL A 130 4.91 -3.99 -2.43
C VAL A 130 4.32 -5.12 -3.27
N HIS A 131 3.06 -5.52 -3.04
CA HIS A 131 2.43 -6.59 -3.80
C HIS A 131 2.16 -6.22 -5.26
N HIS A 132 1.87 -4.96 -5.59
CA HIS A 132 1.75 -4.48 -6.98
C HIS A 132 3.10 -4.36 -7.70
N LEU A 133 4.19 -4.14 -6.95
CA LEU A 133 5.56 -4.13 -7.48
C LEU A 133 6.16 -5.54 -7.63
N TRP A 134 5.58 -6.55 -6.99
CA TRP A 134 6.12 -7.92 -6.94
C TRP A 134 5.34 -8.90 -7.79
N PHE A 135 4.02 -8.95 -7.63
CA PHE A 135 3.14 -9.90 -8.31
C PHE A 135 2.57 -9.32 -9.61
N ASP A 136 2.14 -10.21 -10.50
CA ASP A 136 1.30 -9.91 -11.65
C ASP A 136 0.15 -10.94 -11.77
N ASP A 137 -0.76 -10.71 -12.71
CA ASP A 137 -1.98 -11.50 -12.88
C ASP A 137 -1.75 -12.98 -13.23
N SER A 138 -0.60 -13.31 -13.82
CA SER A 138 -0.23 -14.71 -14.12
C SER A 138 -0.15 -15.59 -12.87
N GLN A 139 0.09 -14.98 -11.72
CA GLN A 139 0.30 -15.68 -10.45
C GLN A 139 -1.01 -16.06 -9.74
N TYR A 140 -2.17 -15.53 -10.16
CA TYR A 140 -3.45 -15.95 -9.60
C TYR A 140 -3.73 -17.46 -9.80
N ALA A 141 -3.25 -18.05 -10.89
CA ALA A 141 -3.40 -19.48 -11.15
C ALA A 141 -2.76 -20.35 -10.04
N LYS A 142 -1.65 -19.87 -9.45
CA LYS A 142 -0.89 -20.58 -8.40
C LYS A 142 -1.27 -20.13 -6.99
N LYS A 143 -1.47 -18.84 -6.79
CA LYS A 143 -1.64 -18.24 -5.45
C LYS A 143 -3.10 -17.98 -5.09
N GLY A 144 -4.01 -17.98 -6.05
CA GLY A 144 -5.45 -17.81 -5.82
C GLY A 144 -5.77 -16.55 -5.02
N SER A 145 -6.59 -16.71 -4.00
CA SER A 145 -7.02 -15.65 -3.10
C SER A 145 -5.88 -15.06 -2.23
N HIS A 146 -4.73 -15.74 -2.11
CA HIS A 146 -3.59 -15.23 -1.34
C HIS A 146 -2.96 -13.96 -1.95
N ILE A 147 -3.23 -13.66 -3.23
CA ILE A 147 -2.85 -12.40 -3.87
C ILE A 147 -4.05 -11.54 -4.29
N LYS A 148 -5.21 -11.77 -3.68
CA LYS A 148 -6.42 -10.99 -3.88
C LYS A 148 -6.36 -9.75 -2.97
N TRP A 149 -6.10 -8.56 -3.54
CA TRP A 149 -6.17 -7.23 -2.93
C TRP A 149 -7.13 -6.33 -3.69
N ASN A 150 -7.53 -5.23 -3.10
CA ASN A 150 -8.27 -4.13 -3.70
C ASN A 150 -7.45 -2.85 -3.62
N PRO A 151 -6.97 -2.29 -4.74
CA PRO A 151 -7.12 -2.75 -6.14
C PRO A 151 -6.44 -4.09 -6.42
N ALA A 152 -6.90 -4.76 -7.47
CA ALA A 152 -6.35 -6.06 -7.88
C ALA A 152 -4.88 -5.91 -8.32
N VAL A 153 -4.09 -6.97 -8.12
CA VAL A 153 -2.81 -7.16 -8.83
C VAL A 153 -3.13 -7.27 -10.34
N LYS A 154 -2.48 -6.44 -11.15
CA LYS A 154 -2.72 -6.29 -12.59
C LYS A 154 -1.69 -7.04 -13.44
N THR A 155 -1.56 -6.65 -14.69
CA THR A 155 -0.66 -7.28 -15.66
C THR A 155 0.84 -7.04 -15.32
N SER A 156 1.71 -7.82 -15.96
CA SER A 156 3.16 -7.57 -15.88
C SER A 156 3.55 -6.21 -16.49
N ALA A 157 2.81 -5.73 -17.49
CA ALA A 157 3.04 -4.41 -18.09
C ALA A 157 2.74 -3.28 -17.07
N ASP A 158 1.63 -3.39 -16.33
CA ASP A 158 1.31 -2.47 -15.24
C ASP A 158 2.41 -2.46 -14.17
N ARG A 159 2.84 -3.64 -13.72
CA ARG A 159 3.92 -3.75 -12.74
C ARG A 159 5.21 -3.06 -13.21
N GLU A 160 5.61 -3.25 -14.45
CA GLU A 160 6.79 -2.58 -15.03
C GLU A 160 6.62 -1.07 -15.14
N ALA A 161 5.41 -0.60 -15.50
CA ALA A 161 5.08 0.82 -15.54
C ALA A 161 5.12 1.45 -14.14
N LEU A 162 4.61 0.74 -13.11
CA LEU A 162 4.69 1.16 -11.70
C LEU A 162 6.15 1.30 -11.24
N TRP A 163 7.05 0.38 -11.61
CA TRP A 163 8.49 0.50 -11.33
C TRP A 163 9.10 1.75 -11.97
N LYS A 164 8.82 2.01 -13.24
CA LYS A 164 9.29 3.23 -13.93
C LYS A 164 8.79 4.50 -13.25
N ALA A 165 7.51 4.51 -12.85
CA ALA A 165 6.89 5.65 -12.17
C ALA A 165 7.42 5.88 -10.75
N LEU A 166 7.84 4.82 -10.06
CA LEU A 166 8.51 4.93 -8.77
C LEU A 166 9.90 5.57 -8.90
N LEU A 167 10.63 5.23 -9.97
CA LEU A 167 11.98 5.73 -10.24
C LEU A 167 12.00 7.18 -10.75
N ASP A 168 10.96 7.60 -11.49
CA ASP A 168 10.84 8.96 -12.02
C ASP A 168 10.02 9.91 -11.13
N ASP A 169 9.75 9.50 -9.88
CA ASP A 169 9.07 10.26 -8.84
C ASP A 169 7.58 10.59 -9.10
N ARG A 170 6.90 9.92 -10.06
CA ARG A 170 5.44 9.95 -10.14
C ARG A 170 4.79 9.27 -8.95
N LEU A 171 5.36 8.15 -8.51
CA LEU A 171 4.97 7.47 -7.28
C LEU A 171 5.94 7.85 -6.15
N ASP A 172 5.39 8.33 -5.05
CA ASP A 172 6.14 8.98 -3.98
C ASP A 172 6.53 8.03 -2.85
N VAL A 173 5.72 7.02 -2.58
CA VAL A 173 5.82 6.16 -1.40
C VAL A 173 5.68 4.69 -1.80
N ILE A 174 6.44 3.81 -1.15
CA ILE A 174 6.21 2.37 -1.13
C ILE A 174 5.47 2.02 0.15
N ALA A 175 4.27 1.45 0.00
CA ALA A 175 3.40 1.04 1.09
C ALA A 175 3.16 -0.47 1.10
N THR A 176 2.39 -0.96 2.06
CA THR A 176 2.10 -2.41 2.19
C THR A 176 0.65 -2.77 1.97
N ASP A 177 -0.28 -1.90 2.31
CA ASP A 177 -1.69 -2.26 2.45
C ASP A 177 -1.87 -3.57 3.24
N HIS A 178 -1.18 -3.63 4.41
CA HIS A 178 -1.18 -4.81 5.29
C HIS A 178 -2.57 -5.01 5.88
N ALA A 179 -3.34 -5.92 5.28
CA ALA A 179 -4.71 -6.26 5.68
C ALA A 179 -4.87 -7.78 5.80
N PRO A 180 -4.32 -8.40 6.86
CA PRO A 180 -4.30 -9.85 7.01
C PRO A 180 -5.69 -10.42 7.31
N HIS A 181 -5.97 -11.57 6.70
CA HIS A 181 -7.12 -12.42 6.96
C HIS A 181 -6.63 -13.82 7.29
N THR A 182 -7.44 -14.63 7.97
CA THR A 182 -7.08 -16.01 8.29
C THR A 182 -7.02 -16.90 7.04
N LEU A 183 -6.31 -18.02 7.12
CA LEU A 183 -6.27 -19.00 6.02
C LEU A 183 -7.67 -19.52 5.69
N ASP A 184 -8.51 -19.77 6.69
CA ASP A 184 -9.88 -20.25 6.49
C ASP A 184 -10.74 -19.22 5.72
N GLU A 185 -10.60 -17.93 6.04
CA GLU A 185 -11.27 -16.85 5.28
C GLU A 185 -10.76 -16.81 3.83
N LYS A 186 -9.46 -16.94 3.63
CA LYS A 186 -8.85 -16.95 2.29
C LYS A 186 -9.15 -18.21 1.48
N ALA A 187 -9.50 -19.32 2.13
CA ALA A 187 -9.88 -20.58 1.48
C ALA A 187 -11.31 -20.59 0.90
N ASN A 188 -12.12 -19.58 1.21
CA ASN A 188 -13.46 -19.45 0.62
C ASN A 188 -13.41 -19.32 -0.92
N ALA A 189 -14.52 -19.61 -1.58
CA ALA A 189 -14.71 -19.31 -2.99
C ALA A 189 -14.39 -17.83 -3.27
N TYR A 190 -13.90 -17.53 -4.48
CA TYR A 190 -13.38 -16.21 -4.86
C TYR A 190 -14.28 -15.04 -4.42
N LEU A 191 -15.59 -15.13 -4.66
CA LEU A 191 -16.51 -14.02 -4.32
C LEU A 191 -16.63 -13.78 -2.81
N ASN A 192 -16.44 -14.79 -1.99
CA ASN A 192 -16.56 -14.77 -0.54
C ASN A 192 -15.20 -14.61 0.17
N ALA A 193 -14.10 -14.97 -0.49
CA ALA A 193 -12.77 -14.77 0.06
C ALA A 193 -12.49 -13.27 0.19
N PRO A 194 -12.12 -12.76 1.39
CA PRO A 194 -11.83 -11.34 1.58
C PRO A 194 -10.59 -10.91 0.80
N SER A 195 -10.56 -9.65 0.36
CA SER A 195 -9.38 -9.01 -0.22
C SER A 195 -8.46 -8.51 0.88
N GLY A 196 -7.15 -8.59 0.66
CA GLY A 196 -6.10 -8.23 1.61
C GLY A 196 -5.23 -9.43 2.00
N GLY A 197 -4.04 -9.14 2.48
CA GLY A 197 -3.07 -10.13 2.92
C GLY A 197 -1.95 -9.52 3.78
N PRO A 198 -1.15 -10.36 4.45
CA PRO A 198 -0.06 -9.91 5.30
C PRO A 198 1.18 -9.54 4.47
N LEU A 199 1.74 -8.34 4.69
CA LEU A 199 2.90 -7.84 3.94
C LEU A 199 4.00 -7.20 4.78
N VAL A 200 3.70 -6.63 5.95
CA VAL A 200 4.62 -5.75 6.69
C VAL A 200 5.97 -6.41 7.01
N GLN A 201 5.99 -7.70 7.37
CA GLN A 201 7.22 -8.43 7.67
C GLN A 201 8.14 -8.58 6.44
N HIS A 202 7.55 -8.76 5.25
CA HIS A 202 8.29 -9.10 4.04
C HIS A 202 8.50 -7.92 3.09
N ALA A 203 7.96 -6.73 3.42
CA ALA A 203 8.07 -5.55 2.57
C ALA A 203 9.53 -5.15 2.31
N LEU A 204 10.31 -4.97 3.37
CA LEU A 204 11.73 -4.61 3.25
C LEU A 204 12.57 -5.70 2.57
N PRO A 205 12.50 -6.99 2.94
CA PRO A 205 13.19 -8.05 2.21
C PRO A 205 12.84 -8.11 0.72
N ALA A 206 11.56 -7.94 0.35
CA ALA A 206 11.14 -7.94 -1.05
C ALA A 206 11.74 -6.75 -1.84
N MET A 207 11.81 -5.56 -1.23
CA MET A 207 12.44 -4.40 -1.87
C MET A 207 13.97 -4.55 -1.94
N MET A 208 14.60 -5.19 -0.95
CA MET A 208 16.03 -5.51 -1.01
C MET A 208 16.39 -6.43 -2.19
N GLU A 209 15.51 -7.35 -2.63
CA GLU A 209 15.75 -8.13 -3.86
C GLU A 209 15.88 -7.23 -5.09
N ARG A 210 15.17 -6.11 -5.14
CA ARG A 210 15.25 -5.13 -6.23
C ARG A 210 16.49 -4.24 -6.14
N VAL A 211 17.06 -4.10 -4.96
CA VAL A 211 18.39 -3.51 -4.79
C VAL A 211 19.45 -4.48 -5.31
N HIS A 212 19.34 -5.78 -5.00
CA HIS A 212 20.27 -6.81 -5.47
C HIS A 212 20.29 -6.98 -6.99
N ASP A 213 19.17 -6.83 -7.67
CA ASP A 213 19.09 -6.93 -9.13
C ASP A 213 19.36 -5.60 -9.85
N GLY A 214 19.64 -4.52 -9.09
CA GLY A 214 19.97 -3.20 -9.63
C GLY A 214 18.80 -2.38 -10.13
N THR A 215 17.56 -2.79 -9.84
CA THR A 215 16.35 -2.03 -10.22
C THR A 215 16.33 -0.64 -9.58
N PHE A 216 16.74 -0.52 -8.31
CA PHE A 216 16.94 0.78 -7.65
C PHE A 216 18.01 0.71 -6.55
N THR A 217 18.45 1.87 -6.04
CA THR A 217 19.49 1.96 -5.01
C THR A 217 18.90 1.86 -3.60
N ILE A 218 19.74 1.58 -2.61
CA ILE A 218 19.35 1.60 -1.18
C ILE A 218 18.83 2.97 -0.79
N GLU A 219 19.49 4.05 -1.27
CA GLU A 219 19.08 5.43 -0.98
C GLU A 219 17.67 5.71 -1.49
N LYS A 220 17.37 5.28 -2.74
CA LYS A 220 16.02 5.45 -3.32
C LYS A 220 14.99 4.60 -2.58
N MET A 221 15.34 3.39 -2.15
CA MET A 221 14.47 2.54 -1.32
C MET A 221 14.17 3.24 0.01
N VAL A 222 15.18 3.75 0.71
CA VAL A 222 15.01 4.48 1.99
C VAL A 222 14.21 5.75 1.78
N GLU A 223 14.45 6.50 0.69
CA GLU A 223 13.64 7.66 0.34
C GLU A 223 12.16 7.30 0.26
N LYS A 224 11.81 6.25 -0.51
CA LYS A 224 10.41 5.86 -0.77
C LYS A 224 9.73 5.16 0.42
N MET A 225 10.47 4.46 1.27
CA MET A 225 9.90 3.70 2.40
C MET A 225 9.98 4.44 3.74
N CYS A 226 10.88 5.42 3.90
CA CYS A 226 11.12 6.09 5.17
C CYS A 226 10.98 7.63 5.09
N HIS A 227 11.77 8.28 4.23
CA HIS A 227 11.81 9.75 4.15
C HIS A 227 10.50 10.32 3.64
N ASN A 228 10.04 9.85 2.49
CA ASN A 228 8.83 10.38 1.84
C ASN A 228 7.56 10.18 2.68
N PRO A 229 7.30 9.02 3.32
CA PRO A 229 6.18 8.91 4.26
C PRO A 229 6.26 9.92 5.40
N ALA A 230 7.44 10.12 6.01
CA ALA A 230 7.62 11.09 7.09
C ALA A 230 7.33 12.53 6.64
N ILE A 231 7.82 12.92 5.47
CA ILE A 231 7.59 14.24 4.87
C ILE A 231 6.11 14.42 4.49
N LEU A 232 5.52 13.43 3.79
CA LEU A 232 4.14 13.46 3.30
C LEU A 232 3.14 13.67 4.43
N PHE A 233 3.27 12.86 5.48
CA PHE A 233 2.40 12.90 6.64
C PHE A 233 2.81 13.92 7.68
N ARG A 234 3.97 14.60 7.47
CA ARG A 234 4.55 15.57 8.42
C ARG A 234 4.77 14.97 9.81
N MET A 235 5.37 13.78 9.86
CA MET A 235 5.69 13.12 11.13
C MET A 235 6.84 13.83 11.81
N GLU A 236 6.68 14.20 13.09
CA GLU A 236 7.72 14.82 13.88
C GLU A 236 8.81 13.78 14.24
N GLU A 237 10.07 14.16 14.09
CA GLU A 237 11.28 13.46 14.58
C GLU A 237 11.38 11.99 14.18
N ARG A 238 10.84 11.61 13.01
CA ARG A 238 10.86 10.22 12.47
C ARG A 238 11.24 10.19 10.99
N GLY A 239 11.54 9.00 10.49
CA GLY A 239 11.84 8.73 9.08
C GLY A 239 13.25 9.08 8.63
N PHE A 240 14.06 9.66 9.50
CA PHE A 240 15.45 10.06 9.23
C PHE A 240 16.39 9.64 10.36
N LEU A 241 17.63 9.33 10.01
CA LEU A 241 18.70 9.10 10.97
C LEU A 241 19.36 10.46 11.30
N ARG A 242 18.90 11.10 12.38
CA ARG A 242 19.36 12.44 12.86
C ARG A 242 19.43 12.48 14.38
N GLU A 243 20.32 13.32 14.92
CA GLU A 243 20.32 13.63 16.35
C GLU A 243 18.98 14.23 16.78
N GLY A 244 18.47 13.82 17.94
CA GLY A 244 17.17 14.23 18.47
C GLY A 244 15.98 13.46 17.94
N TYR A 245 16.13 12.66 16.87
CA TYR A 245 15.05 11.86 16.32
C TYR A 245 14.86 10.55 17.09
N HIS A 246 13.63 10.04 17.07
CA HIS A 246 13.34 8.71 17.59
C HIS A 246 14.20 7.65 16.92
N ALA A 247 14.81 6.78 17.72
CA ALA A 247 15.65 5.69 17.22
C ALA A 247 14.79 4.51 16.74
N ASP A 248 14.04 4.71 15.67
CA ASP A 248 13.33 3.66 14.93
C ASP A 248 14.26 3.15 13.83
N LEU A 249 14.97 2.08 14.11
CA LEU A 249 16.08 1.60 13.29
C LEU A 249 15.90 0.13 12.90
N VAL A 250 16.37 -0.22 11.72
CA VAL A 250 16.42 -1.60 11.23
C VAL A 250 17.84 -1.91 10.78
N LEU A 251 18.39 -3.04 11.26
CA LEU A 251 19.64 -3.59 10.74
C LEU A 251 19.33 -4.74 9.78
N VAL A 252 19.89 -4.64 8.59
CA VAL A 252 19.72 -5.62 7.52
C VAL A 252 21.07 -6.23 7.16
N GLU A 253 21.16 -7.56 7.20
CA GLU A 253 22.29 -8.29 6.63
C GLU A 253 22.00 -8.56 5.15
N PRO A 254 22.73 -7.92 4.21
CA PRO A 254 22.39 -7.99 2.79
C PRO A 254 22.70 -9.34 2.15
N ASN A 255 23.58 -10.14 2.75
CA ASN A 255 24.06 -11.42 2.20
C ASN A 255 23.76 -12.61 3.13
N GLN A 256 22.56 -12.65 3.71
CA GLN A 256 22.09 -13.77 4.53
C GLN A 256 20.80 -14.35 3.96
N PRO A 257 20.91 -15.29 2.98
CA PRO A 257 19.74 -15.83 2.31
C PRO A 257 18.89 -16.72 3.23
N TRP A 258 17.58 -16.65 3.04
CA TRP A 258 16.61 -17.45 3.78
C TRP A 258 15.32 -17.65 2.96
N ASN A 259 14.64 -18.79 3.19
CA ASN A 259 13.36 -19.08 2.57
C ASN A 259 12.21 -18.69 3.51
N VAL A 260 11.19 -18.04 2.94
CA VAL A 260 9.94 -17.78 3.67
C VAL A 260 9.18 -19.09 3.84
N ASN A 261 8.92 -19.46 5.08
CA ASN A 261 8.19 -20.67 5.45
C ASN A 261 7.40 -20.46 6.74
N LYS A 262 6.55 -21.43 7.10
CA LYS A 262 5.66 -21.33 8.27
C LYS A 262 6.38 -21.09 9.60
N GLN A 263 7.65 -21.56 9.74
CA GLN A 263 8.41 -21.43 10.98
C GLN A 263 8.96 -20.02 11.21
N ASN A 264 9.10 -19.21 10.15
CA ASN A 264 9.64 -17.86 10.23
C ASN A 264 8.61 -16.76 9.90
N ILE A 265 7.36 -17.14 9.70
CA ILE A 265 6.24 -16.18 9.54
C ILE A 265 5.79 -15.73 10.93
N LEU A 266 5.86 -14.41 11.18
CA LEU A 266 5.51 -13.77 12.45
C LEU A 266 4.08 -13.21 12.48
N TYR A 267 3.38 -13.24 11.35
CA TYR A 267 1.98 -12.77 11.28
C TYR A 267 1.07 -13.65 12.12
N LYS A 268 0.16 -13.05 12.88
CA LYS A 268 -0.87 -13.80 13.64
C LYS A 268 -1.76 -14.67 12.75
N CYS A 269 -1.96 -14.30 11.48
CA CYS A 269 -2.72 -15.08 10.51
C CYS A 269 -1.97 -16.35 10.01
N GLY A 270 -0.68 -16.52 10.30
CA GLY A 270 0.10 -17.73 10.09
C GLY A 270 0.45 -18.06 8.63
N TRP A 271 0.33 -17.10 7.69
CA TRP A 271 0.67 -17.29 6.27
C TRP A 271 1.27 -16.03 5.66
N SER A 272 1.87 -16.17 4.48
CA SER A 272 2.40 -15.06 3.68
C SER A 272 2.23 -15.32 2.18
N PRO A 273 1.93 -14.30 1.36
CA PRO A 273 1.95 -14.44 -0.10
C PRO A 273 3.34 -14.73 -0.65
N PHE A 274 4.39 -14.48 0.14
CA PHE A 274 5.79 -14.78 -0.17
C PHE A 274 6.24 -16.19 0.24
N GLU A 275 5.38 -17.03 0.82
CA GLU A 275 5.77 -18.39 1.22
C GLU A 275 6.42 -19.15 0.05
N GLY A 276 7.57 -19.76 0.31
CA GLY A 276 8.42 -20.40 -0.69
C GLY A 276 9.41 -19.48 -1.43
N THR A 277 9.38 -18.16 -1.17
CA THR A 277 10.32 -17.21 -1.77
C THR A 277 11.66 -17.26 -1.04
N LEU A 278 12.77 -17.29 -1.78
CA LEU A 278 14.12 -17.08 -1.29
C LEU A 278 14.43 -15.59 -1.30
N PHE A 279 14.65 -14.98 -0.14
CA PHE A 279 15.20 -13.64 0.00
C PHE A 279 16.70 -13.72 0.29
N LYS A 280 17.50 -12.83 -0.33
CA LYS A 280 18.96 -12.76 -0.16
C LYS A 280 19.37 -11.98 1.07
N SER A 281 18.53 -11.04 1.51
CA SER A 281 18.78 -10.17 2.66
C SER A 281 17.87 -10.54 3.82
N LYS A 282 18.37 -10.34 5.06
CA LYS A 282 17.63 -10.65 6.28
C LYS A 282 17.65 -9.47 7.26
N VAL A 283 16.49 -9.11 7.79
CA VAL A 283 16.39 -8.20 8.94
C VAL A 283 16.90 -8.94 10.16
N THR A 284 17.93 -8.41 10.82
CA THR A 284 18.55 -9.02 12.01
C THR A 284 18.09 -8.33 13.29
N HIS A 285 17.91 -7.01 13.28
CA HIS A 285 17.47 -6.23 14.44
C HIS A 285 16.46 -5.15 14.04
N THR A 286 15.50 -4.88 14.91
CA THR A 286 14.58 -3.75 14.80
C THR A 286 14.52 -3.05 16.14
N PHE A 287 14.71 -1.73 16.11
CA PHE A 287 14.58 -0.86 17.27
C PHE A 287 13.34 0.02 17.08
N VAL A 288 12.58 0.22 18.14
CA VAL A 288 11.39 1.08 18.19
C VAL A 288 11.58 2.06 19.35
N GLY A 289 11.75 3.33 19.02
CA GLY A 289 12.05 4.36 20.03
C GLY A 289 13.28 4.06 20.88
N GLY A 290 14.29 3.38 20.31
CA GLY A 290 15.52 2.94 21.01
C GLY A 290 15.43 1.60 21.71
N HIS A 291 14.23 1.03 21.88
CA HIS A 291 14.07 -0.33 22.42
C HIS A 291 14.34 -1.38 21.34
N LEU A 292 15.14 -2.41 21.67
CA LEU A 292 15.42 -3.54 20.78
C LEU A 292 14.22 -4.51 20.75
N ALA A 293 13.27 -4.22 19.85
CA ALA A 293 12.01 -4.96 19.77
C ALA A 293 12.11 -6.30 19.03
N TYR A 294 13.13 -6.46 18.16
CA TYR A 294 13.37 -7.71 17.44
C TYR A 294 14.86 -7.96 17.29
N LYS A 295 15.28 -9.20 17.55
CA LYS A 295 16.65 -9.68 17.30
C LYS A 295 16.61 -11.13 16.84
N GLU A 296 17.06 -11.40 15.61
CA GLU A 296 17.29 -12.73 15.03
C GLU A 296 16.16 -13.76 15.31
N GLY A 297 14.92 -13.37 15.07
CA GLY A 297 13.73 -14.22 15.25
C GLY A 297 13.08 -14.12 16.63
N LYS A 298 13.66 -13.38 17.56
CA LYS A 298 13.09 -13.15 18.90
C LYS A 298 12.46 -11.77 18.98
N LEU A 299 11.21 -11.73 19.39
CA LEU A 299 10.47 -10.50 19.68
C LEU A 299 10.58 -10.15 21.17
N ASP A 300 10.71 -8.87 21.46
CA ASP A 300 10.59 -8.29 22.79
C ASP A 300 9.57 -7.14 22.73
N ASP A 301 8.38 -7.40 23.23
CA ASP A 301 7.26 -6.47 23.33
C ASP A 301 7.07 -5.88 24.75
N SER A 302 8.08 -5.98 25.59
CA SER A 302 8.08 -5.44 26.95
C SER A 302 7.97 -3.91 27.00
N VAL A 303 8.39 -3.23 25.91
CA VAL A 303 8.26 -1.78 25.74
C VAL A 303 7.42 -1.49 24.49
N LEU A 304 6.29 -0.83 24.68
CA LEU A 304 5.40 -0.44 23.59
C LEU A 304 5.92 0.79 22.85
N GLY A 305 5.58 0.90 21.57
CA GLY A 305 5.82 2.09 20.78
C GLY A 305 5.04 3.30 21.28
N THR A 306 5.52 4.48 20.96
CA THR A 306 4.85 5.75 21.31
C THR A 306 3.96 6.22 20.16
N ARG A 307 2.94 7.03 20.48
CA ARG A 307 2.08 7.66 19.49
C ARG A 307 2.91 8.57 18.57
N LEU A 308 2.57 8.57 17.29
CA LEU A 308 3.11 9.55 16.32
C LEU A 308 2.49 10.93 16.58
N VAL A 309 3.28 11.96 16.39
CA VAL A 309 2.86 13.36 16.39
C VAL A 309 3.12 13.95 15.01
N PHE A 310 2.25 14.85 14.57
CA PHE A 310 2.27 15.41 13.23
C PHE A 310 2.42 16.94 13.32
N ASP A 311 3.44 17.47 12.63
CA ASP A 311 3.63 18.91 12.47
C ASP A 311 2.52 19.49 11.57
N ARG A 312 1.86 20.54 12.06
CA ARG A 312 0.74 21.21 11.38
C ARG A 312 0.93 22.74 11.28
N ASP A 313 2.08 23.23 11.71
CA ASP A 313 2.41 24.66 11.64
C ASP A 313 2.73 25.13 10.21
#